data_d6744eb4f12200cd3017e61c5cd931a4
#
_entry.id   d6744eb4f12200cd3017e61c5cd931a4
#
_cell.length_a   1.000
_cell.length_b   1.000
_cell.length_c   1.000
_cell.angle_alpha   90.00
_cell.angle_beta   90.00
_cell.angle_gamma   90.00
#
_symmetry.space_group_name_H-M   'P 1'
#
loop_
_entity.id
_entity.type
_entity.pdbx_description
1 polymer ?
#
loop_
_entity_poly.entity_id
_entity_poly.type
_entity_poly.pdbx_seq_one_letter_code
_entity_poly.pdbx_strand_id
1 'polypeptide(L)'
;SRPYDNEKIENLYDQKLQALFVDDTGQIVSAQKRSPADLPIWLYTEGDDIKAYVIPVDTNGLWGEINGYLAFEADGETVRGFTVFKHSETPGLGGEIEKRWFQKNFVGKKVVNASGEFVSIGIAKGTVDKMVPEEKQDNYVDGISGATLTGKFLAAGLADVLKDYEPVAVKFRKNQIGKTNLAP
;
A
#
# COMPACT_ATOMS: atom_id res chain seq x y z
N SER A 1 14.04 -20.28 -12.01
CA SER A 1 12.87 -19.39 -12.07
C SER A 1 12.18 -19.61 -13.41
N ARG A 2 10.95 -20.07 -13.42
CA ARG A 2 10.15 -20.09 -14.64
C ARG A 2 9.83 -18.65 -15.01
N PRO A 3 10.06 -18.21 -16.27
CA PRO A 3 9.53 -16.95 -16.72
C PRO A 3 7.99 -17.02 -16.56
N TYR A 4 7.41 -16.03 -15.90
CA TYR A 4 5.97 -15.89 -15.88
C TYR A 4 5.51 -15.69 -17.32
N ASP A 5 4.52 -16.45 -17.75
CA ASP A 5 3.86 -16.29 -19.03
C ASP A 5 3.10 -14.95 -18.97
N ASN A 6 3.57 -13.95 -19.73
CA ASN A 6 3.02 -12.61 -19.73
C ASN A 6 1.52 -12.61 -20.09
N GLU A 7 1.11 -13.46 -21.05
CA GLU A 7 -0.27 -13.60 -21.47
C GLU A 7 -1.17 -14.12 -20.33
N LYS A 8 -0.63 -15.03 -19.51
CA LYS A 8 -1.33 -15.53 -18.33
C LYS A 8 -1.44 -14.48 -17.22
N ILE A 9 -0.42 -13.63 -17.06
CA ILE A 9 -0.43 -12.52 -16.12
C ILE A 9 -1.44 -11.47 -16.55
N GLU A 10 -1.44 -11.06 -17.83
CA GLU A 10 -2.40 -10.11 -18.40
C GLU A 10 -3.84 -10.62 -18.26
N ASN A 11 -4.12 -11.87 -18.62
CA ASN A 11 -5.43 -12.47 -18.45
C ASN A 11 -5.89 -12.52 -16.97
N LEU A 12 -4.99 -12.80 -16.03
CA LEU A 12 -5.30 -12.76 -14.59
C LEU A 12 -5.56 -11.34 -14.10
N TYR A 13 -4.81 -10.37 -14.63
CA TYR A 13 -5.00 -8.96 -14.34
C TYR A 13 -6.39 -8.50 -14.78
N ASP A 14 -6.73 -8.74 -16.05
CA ASP A 14 -8.01 -8.30 -16.65
C ASP A 14 -9.24 -8.98 -16.02
N GLN A 15 -9.10 -10.22 -15.56
CA GLN A 15 -10.20 -10.98 -14.97
C GLN A 15 -10.43 -10.72 -13.48
N LYS A 16 -9.38 -10.31 -12.74
CA LYS A 16 -9.41 -10.26 -11.28
C LYS A 16 -9.15 -8.90 -10.68
N LEU A 17 -8.56 -7.96 -11.45
CA LEU A 17 -8.29 -6.61 -11.00
C LEU A 17 -9.23 -5.62 -11.68
N GLN A 18 -10.02 -4.94 -10.88
CA GLN A 18 -10.92 -3.88 -11.34
C GLN A 18 -10.35 -2.52 -10.99
N ALA A 19 -10.02 -1.71 -12.01
CA ALA A 19 -9.58 -0.34 -11.85
C ALA A 19 -10.78 0.59 -11.58
N LEU A 20 -10.76 1.27 -10.45
CA LEU A 20 -11.82 2.14 -9.97
C LEU A 20 -11.20 3.41 -9.35
N PHE A 21 -12.05 4.26 -8.79
CA PHE A 21 -11.63 5.45 -8.08
C PHE A 21 -12.35 5.54 -6.73
N VAL A 22 -11.78 6.34 -5.82
CA VAL A 22 -12.42 6.65 -4.56
C VAL A 22 -12.51 8.17 -4.39
N ASP A 23 -13.67 8.65 -3.95
CA ASP A 23 -13.88 10.05 -3.60
C ASP A 23 -13.38 10.37 -2.17
N ASP A 24 -13.43 11.61 -1.77
CA ASP A 24 -13.00 12.11 -0.45
C ASP A 24 -13.82 11.53 0.73
N THR A 25 -14.97 10.93 0.46
CA THR A 25 -15.81 10.22 1.45
C THR A 25 -15.51 8.73 1.54
N GLY A 26 -14.58 8.24 0.70
CA GLY A 26 -14.26 6.82 0.57
C GLY A 26 -15.31 6.01 -0.21
N GLN A 27 -16.17 6.66 -1.00
CA GLN A 27 -17.06 5.97 -1.93
C GLN A 27 -16.29 5.51 -3.15
N ILE A 28 -16.53 4.26 -3.58
CA ILE A 28 -15.97 3.75 -4.82
C ILE A 28 -16.82 4.23 -5.99
N VAL A 29 -16.16 4.81 -6.98
CA VAL A 29 -16.76 5.35 -8.20
C VAL A 29 -16.13 4.74 -9.43
N SER A 30 -16.94 4.55 -10.48
CA SER A 30 -16.45 4.06 -11.77
C SER A 30 -15.68 5.15 -12.52
N ALA A 31 -14.84 4.73 -13.49
CA ALA A 31 -14.07 5.66 -14.31
C ALA A 31 -14.92 6.68 -15.06
N GLN A 32 -16.19 6.34 -15.41
CA GLN A 32 -17.12 7.20 -16.11
C GLN A 32 -17.71 8.30 -15.21
N LYS A 33 -17.77 8.05 -13.90
CA LYS A 33 -18.41 8.94 -12.91
C LYS A 33 -17.40 9.71 -12.06
N ARG A 34 -16.10 9.47 -12.27
CA ARG A 34 -15.05 10.05 -11.45
C ARG A 34 -14.93 11.57 -11.60
N SER A 35 -14.60 12.23 -10.52
CA SER A 35 -14.07 13.60 -10.47
C SER A 35 -12.54 13.60 -10.70
N PRO A 36 -11.94 14.71 -11.17
CA PRO A 36 -10.48 14.85 -11.22
C PRO A 36 -9.77 14.73 -9.87
N ALA A 37 -10.48 14.93 -8.77
CA ALA A 37 -9.95 14.82 -7.41
C ALA A 37 -10.00 13.38 -6.86
N ASP A 38 -10.73 12.46 -7.51
CA ASP A 38 -10.86 11.09 -7.03
C ASP A 38 -9.58 10.31 -7.22
N LEU A 39 -9.23 9.50 -6.23
CA LEU A 39 -7.98 8.75 -6.17
C LEU A 39 -8.15 7.37 -6.82
N PRO A 40 -7.17 6.88 -7.59
CA PRO A 40 -7.22 5.56 -8.20
C PRO A 40 -7.10 4.44 -7.18
N ILE A 41 -7.87 3.36 -7.36
CA ILE A 41 -7.82 2.15 -6.57
C ILE A 41 -8.05 0.94 -7.46
N TRP A 42 -7.39 -0.17 -7.17
CA TRP A 42 -7.65 -1.46 -7.83
C TRP A 42 -8.19 -2.44 -6.83
N LEU A 43 -9.30 -3.08 -7.16
CA LEU A 43 -9.88 -4.14 -6.34
C LEU A 43 -9.53 -5.51 -6.92
N TYR A 44 -8.99 -6.38 -6.08
CA TYR A 44 -8.80 -7.78 -6.42
C TYR A 44 -9.99 -8.60 -5.91
N THR A 45 -10.67 -9.29 -6.84
CA THR A 45 -11.87 -10.06 -6.52
C THR A 45 -11.71 -11.53 -6.87
N GLU A 46 -12.33 -12.39 -6.08
CA GLU A 46 -12.51 -13.81 -6.37
C GLU A 46 -14.01 -14.13 -6.30
N GLY A 47 -14.61 -14.40 -7.47
CA GLY A 47 -16.06 -14.48 -7.56
C GLY A 47 -16.71 -13.16 -7.16
N ASP A 48 -17.54 -13.19 -6.12
CA ASP A 48 -18.23 -12.01 -5.60
C ASP A 48 -17.53 -11.34 -4.43
N ASP A 49 -16.45 -11.91 -3.93
CA ASP A 49 -15.72 -11.41 -2.77
C ASP A 49 -14.56 -10.51 -3.19
N ILE A 50 -14.46 -9.34 -2.56
CA ILE A 50 -13.26 -8.53 -2.60
C ILE A 50 -12.27 -9.16 -1.62
N LYS A 51 -11.10 -9.55 -2.13
CA LYS A 51 -10.03 -10.18 -1.34
C LYS A 51 -8.92 -9.22 -0.96
N ALA A 52 -8.71 -8.18 -1.78
CA ALA A 52 -7.68 -7.19 -1.55
C ALA A 52 -8.00 -5.91 -2.33
N TYR A 53 -7.33 -4.83 -1.95
CA TYR A 53 -7.26 -3.63 -2.79
C TYR A 53 -5.83 -3.11 -2.88
N VAL A 54 -5.54 -2.38 -3.93
CA VAL A 54 -4.21 -1.82 -4.22
C VAL A 54 -4.35 -0.33 -4.45
N ILE A 55 -3.43 0.43 -3.87
CA ILE A 55 -3.33 1.88 -4.04
C ILE A 55 -1.95 2.24 -4.59
N PRO A 56 -1.82 3.29 -5.41
CA PRO A 56 -0.52 3.80 -5.81
C PRO A 56 0.15 4.50 -4.63
N VAL A 57 1.47 4.45 -4.61
CA VAL A 57 2.31 5.20 -3.69
C VAL A 57 3.17 6.12 -4.53
N ASP A 58 2.85 7.41 -4.48
CA ASP A 58 3.61 8.47 -5.11
C ASP A 58 4.08 9.42 -4.01
N THR A 59 5.38 9.38 -3.71
CA THR A 59 5.97 10.15 -2.62
C THR A 59 7.39 10.58 -2.95
N ASN A 60 8.01 11.35 -2.06
CA ASN A 60 9.39 11.77 -2.20
C ASN A 60 10.32 10.94 -1.33
N GLY A 61 11.46 10.59 -1.88
CA GLY A 61 12.63 10.09 -1.16
C GLY A 61 13.61 11.20 -0.82
N LEU A 62 14.87 10.82 -0.59
CA LEU A 62 15.94 11.78 -0.34
C LEU A 62 16.39 12.51 -1.63
N TRP A 63 16.40 11.80 -2.76
CA TRP A 63 16.94 12.29 -4.04
C TRP A 63 15.90 12.48 -5.14
N GLY A 64 14.67 12.11 -4.91
CA GLY A 64 13.61 12.27 -5.90
C GLY A 64 12.36 11.48 -5.55
N GLU A 65 11.47 11.39 -6.54
CA GLU A 65 10.23 10.67 -6.39
C GLU A 65 10.46 9.16 -6.16
N ILE A 66 9.62 8.58 -5.34
CA ILE A 66 9.46 7.14 -5.16
C ILE A 66 8.05 6.78 -5.60
N ASN A 67 7.95 5.92 -6.63
CA ASN A 67 6.69 5.43 -7.14
C ASN A 67 6.57 3.93 -6.91
N GLY A 68 5.42 3.51 -6.41
CA GLY A 68 5.18 2.12 -6.03
C GLY A 68 3.70 1.79 -5.92
N TYR A 69 3.42 0.64 -5.34
CA TYR A 69 2.07 0.19 -5.00
C TYR A 69 2.06 -0.41 -3.60
N LEU A 70 0.98 -0.20 -2.89
CA LEU A 70 0.70 -0.81 -1.61
C LEU A 70 -0.62 -1.59 -1.73
N ALA A 71 -0.58 -2.87 -1.42
CA ALA A 71 -1.73 -3.76 -1.42
C ALA A 71 -2.17 -4.06 0.01
N PHE A 72 -3.47 -4.09 0.22
CA PHE A 72 -4.11 -4.39 1.50
C PHE A 72 -5.00 -5.62 1.40
N GLU A 73 -5.15 -6.35 2.50
CA GLU A 73 -6.24 -7.30 2.66
C GLU A 73 -7.60 -6.56 2.69
N ALA A 74 -8.68 -7.29 2.48
CA ALA A 74 -10.03 -6.71 2.51
C ALA A 74 -10.48 -6.21 3.90
N ASP A 75 -9.66 -6.41 4.94
CA ASP A 75 -9.89 -5.90 6.28
C ASP A 75 -9.66 -4.38 6.43
N GLY A 76 -9.02 -3.74 5.44
CA GLY A 76 -8.76 -2.31 5.44
C GLY A 76 -7.65 -1.87 6.40
N GLU A 77 -6.87 -2.79 6.96
CA GLU A 77 -5.81 -2.47 7.92
C GLU A 77 -4.48 -3.21 7.67
N THR A 78 -4.55 -4.45 7.15
CA THR A 78 -3.39 -5.32 7.01
C THR A 78 -2.78 -5.21 5.61
N VAL A 79 -1.49 -4.93 5.56
CA VAL A 79 -0.72 -4.88 4.31
C VAL A 79 -0.51 -6.29 3.78
N ARG A 80 -0.92 -6.52 2.53
CA ARG A 80 -0.70 -7.74 1.77
C ARG A 80 0.62 -7.71 1.00
N GLY A 81 1.07 -6.52 0.59
CA GLY A 81 2.31 -6.35 -0.14
C GLY A 81 2.65 -4.89 -0.43
N PHE A 82 3.92 -4.66 -0.68
CA PHE A 82 4.48 -3.37 -1.08
C PHE A 82 5.47 -3.57 -2.20
N THR A 83 5.49 -2.67 -3.18
CA THR A 83 6.50 -2.66 -4.24
C THR A 83 6.88 -1.24 -4.63
N VAL A 84 8.16 -1.05 -4.97
CA VAL A 84 8.70 0.17 -5.58
C VAL A 84 9.16 -0.20 -6.97
N PHE A 85 8.74 0.55 -7.99
CA PHE A 85 9.11 0.32 -9.38
C PHE A 85 9.91 1.48 -10.00
N LYS A 86 9.94 2.65 -9.33
CA LYS A 86 10.72 3.80 -9.77
C LYS A 86 11.20 4.60 -8.55
N HIS A 87 12.48 4.97 -8.55
CA HIS A 87 13.08 5.87 -7.56
C HIS A 87 14.38 6.46 -8.09
N SER A 88 14.91 7.48 -7.38
CA SER A 88 16.21 8.11 -7.66
C SER A 88 17.21 7.94 -6.52
N GLU A 89 16.94 7.01 -5.59
CA GLU A 89 17.78 6.77 -4.41
C GLU A 89 19.10 6.07 -4.77
N THR A 90 20.13 6.30 -3.94
CA THR A 90 21.49 5.78 -4.16
C THR A 90 21.52 4.24 -4.07
N PRO A 91 22.05 3.54 -5.10
CA PRO A 91 22.24 2.09 -5.06
C PRO A 91 23.05 1.63 -3.84
N GLY A 92 22.63 0.51 -3.23
CA GLY A 92 23.26 -0.05 -2.02
C GLY A 92 23.00 0.73 -0.73
N LEU A 93 22.25 1.85 -0.81
CA LEU A 93 21.79 2.66 0.31
C LEU A 93 20.26 2.81 0.22
N GLY A 94 19.75 4.02 -0.03
CA GLY A 94 18.32 4.28 -0.20
C GLY A 94 17.67 3.43 -1.30
N GLY A 95 18.40 3.08 -2.35
CA GLY A 95 17.93 2.21 -3.43
C GLY A 95 17.55 0.79 -3.00
N GLU A 96 17.94 0.36 -1.80
CA GLU A 96 17.50 -0.94 -1.27
C GLU A 96 15.98 -1.04 -1.06
N ILE A 97 15.25 0.09 -1.10
CA ILE A 97 13.78 0.11 -1.08
C ILE A 97 13.15 -0.71 -2.22
N GLU A 98 13.82 -0.86 -3.37
CA GLU A 98 13.37 -1.69 -4.50
C GLU A 98 13.61 -3.18 -4.29
N LYS A 99 14.42 -3.56 -3.31
CA LYS A 99 14.82 -4.95 -3.10
C LYS A 99 13.71 -5.73 -2.40
N ARG A 100 13.57 -6.99 -2.83
CA ARG A 100 12.53 -7.88 -2.31
C ARG A 100 12.62 -8.10 -0.79
N TRP A 101 13.84 -8.09 -0.22
CA TRP A 101 14.00 -8.25 1.22
C TRP A 101 13.33 -7.11 2.00
N PHE A 102 13.48 -5.85 1.56
CA PHE A 102 12.88 -4.69 2.17
C PHE A 102 11.35 -4.68 1.98
N GLN A 103 10.90 -4.89 0.74
CA GLN A 103 9.47 -4.90 0.40
C GLN A 103 8.68 -5.96 1.16
N LYS A 104 9.28 -7.14 1.39
CA LYS A 104 8.64 -8.22 2.16
C LYS A 104 8.37 -7.88 3.62
N ASN A 105 9.11 -6.95 4.23
CA ASN A 105 8.90 -6.54 5.62
C ASN A 105 7.52 -5.88 5.83
N PHE A 106 6.91 -5.40 4.76
CA PHE A 106 5.58 -4.79 4.82
C PHE A 106 4.44 -5.81 4.96
N VAL A 107 4.64 -7.04 4.51
CA VAL A 107 3.59 -8.07 4.55
C VAL A 107 3.19 -8.37 5.98
N GLY A 108 1.88 -8.27 6.25
CA GLY A 108 1.29 -8.49 7.57
C GLY A 108 1.38 -7.29 8.52
N LYS A 109 2.03 -6.19 8.11
CA LYS A 109 2.04 -4.95 8.89
C LYS A 109 0.67 -4.28 8.86
N LYS A 110 0.36 -3.52 9.92
CA LYS A 110 -0.93 -2.86 10.10
C LYS A 110 -0.79 -1.35 10.06
N VAL A 111 -1.78 -0.68 9.46
CA VAL A 111 -1.86 0.79 9.42
C VAL A 111 -2.65 1.38 10.58
N VAL A 112 -3.17 0.53 11.45
CA VAL A 112 -3.88 0.91 12.68
C VAL A 112 -3.17 0.31 13.90
N ASN A 113 -3.27 0.97 15.05
CA ASN A 113 -2.78 0.46 16.32
C ASN A 113 -3.76 -0.56 16.95
N ALA A 114 -3.41 -1.09 18.12
CA ALA A 114 -4.25 -2.05 18.85
C ALA A 114 -5.65 -1.50 19.25
N SER A 115 -5.82 -0.17 19.28
CA SER A 115 -7.11 0.49 19.52
C SER A 115 -7.91 0.74 18.25
N GLY A 116 -7.40 0.34 17.07
CA GLY A 116 -8.04 0.56 15.77
C GLY A 116 -7.88 2.00 15.22
N GLU A 117 -7.00 2.80 15.83
CA GLU A 117 -6.71 4.15 15.38
C GLU A 117 -5.65 4.15 14.28
N PHE A 118 -5.82 4.99 13.26
CA PHE A 118 -4.86 5.12 12.16
C PHE A 118 -3.49 5.63 12.65
N VAL A 119 -2.41 4.90 12.32
CA VAL A 119 -1.02 5.25 12.69
C VAL A 119 -0.02 5.16 11.54
N SER A 120 -0.43 4.67 10.36
CA SER A 120 0.44 4.42 9.21
C SER A 120 1.51 3.34 9.47
N ILE A 121 2.52 3.24 8.58
CA ILE A 121 3.65 2.32 8.71
C ILE A 121 4.93 3.12 8.86
N GLY A 122 5.62 2.92 9.97
CA GLY A 122 6.92 3.49 10.24
C GLY A 122 8.07 2.64 9.68
N ILE A 123 9.23 3.28 9.48
CA ILE A 123 10.48 2.61 9.12
C ILE A 123 11.47 2.86 10.26
N ALA A 124 11.93 1.79 10.90
CA ALA A 124 12.86 1.86 12.01
C ALA A 124 14.25 2.36 11.57
N LYS A 125 15.07 2.87 12.49
CA LYS A 125 16.46 3.23 12.19
C LYS A 125 17.40 2.02 12.08
N GLY A 126 16.90 0.84 12.43
CA GLY A 126 17.59 -0.44 12.41
C GLY A 126 16.55 -1.54 12.32
N THR A 127 16.73 -2.66 13.04
CA THR A 127 15.71 -3.71 13.08
C THR A 127 14.60 -3.36 14.07
N VAL A 128 13.38 -3.75 13.74
CA VAL A 128 12.17 -3.46 14.52
C VAL A 128 12.28 -4.04 15.94
N ASP A 129 12.76 -5.27 16.06
CA ASP A 129 12.93 -5.98 17.35
C ASP A 129 13.79 -5.21 18.37
N LYS A 130 14.76 -4.42 17.89
CA LYS A 130 15.69 -3.68 18.75
C LYS A 130 15.32 -2.22 18.96
N MET A 131 14.60 -1.62 18.00
CA MET A 131 14.44 -0.17 17.92
C MET A 131 13.01 0.29 18.21
N VAL A 132 12.04 -0.62 18.22
CA VAL A 132 10.62 -0.29 18.34
C VAL A 132 10.01 -1.06 19.51
N PRO A 133 9.29 -0.39 20.43
CA PRO A 133 8.55 -1.04 21.49
C PRO A 133 7.61 -2.13 20.96
N GLU A 134 7.49 -3.25 21.68
CA GLU A 134 6.77 -4.44 21.23
C GLU A 134 5.33 -4.12 20.76
N GLU A 135 4.63 -3.28 21.49
CA GLU A 135 3.26 -2.87 21.21
C GLU A 135 3.08 -2.05 19.90
N LYS A 136 4.20 -1.61 19.29
CA LYS A 136 4.19 -0.84 18.02
C LYS A 136 4.82 -1.60 16.86
N GLN A 137 5.35 -2.79 17.08
CA GLN A 137 6.12 -3.51 16.05
C GLN A 137 5.29 -3.90 14.83
N ASP A 138 3.98 -4.10 15.01
CA ASP A 138 3.07 -4.37 13.90
C ASP A 138 2.90 -3.18 12.93
N ASN A 139 3.24 -1.97 13.37
CA ASN A 139 3.18 -0.75 12.58
C ASN A 139 4.54 -0.32 12.01
N TYR A 140 5.58 -1.13 12.14
CA TYR A 140 6.92 -0.76 11.70
C TYR A 140 7.58 -1.85 10.87
N VAL A 141 8.42 -1.42 9.92
CA VAL A 141 9.33 -2.28 9.13
C VAL A 141 10.78 -1.95 9.47
N ASP A 142 11.67 -2.90 9.22
CA ASP A 142 13.12 -2.71 9.39
C ASP A 142 13.64 -1.59 8.49
N GLY A 143 14.57 -0.83 9.02
CA GLY A 143 15.26 0.21 8.29
C GLY A 143 16.39 -0.34 7.42
N ILE A 144 16.89 0.52 6.54
CA ILE A 144 18.03 0.25 5.68
C ILE A 144 19.27 0.90 6.30
N SER A 145 20.30 0.09 6.53
CA SER A 145 21.57 0.58 7.07
C SER A 145 22.17 1.64 6.14
N GLY A 146 22.56 2.78 6.72
CA GLY A 146 23.12 3.92 5.98
C GLY A 146 22.10 4.74 5.18
N ALA A 147 20.80 4.42 5.22
CA ALA A 147 19.75 5.12 4.48
C ALA A 147 18.60 5.64 5.38
N THR A 148 18.92 6.12 6.57
CA THR A 148 17.93 6.61 7.55
C THR A 148 17.06 7.74 7.00
N LEU A 149 17.61 8.63 6.17
CA LEU A 149 16.84 9.73 5.59
C LEU A 149 15.84 9.23 4.56
N THR A 150 16.25 8.33 3.65
CA THR A 150 15.31 7.69 2.70
C THR A 150 14.16 7.01 3.45
N GLY A 151 14.47 6.23 4.51
CA GLY A 151 13.45 5.60 5.34
C GLY A 151 12.51 6.60 5.99
N LYS A 152 13.04 7.71 6.51
CA LYS A 152 12.23 8.78 7.11
C LYS A 152 11.29 9.44 6.10
N PHE A 153 11.80 9.78 4.91
CA PHE A 153 10.98 10.40 3.86
C PHE A 153 9.91 9.44 3.34
N LEU A 154 10.29 8.17 3.08
CA LEU A 154 9.34 7.15 2.65
C LEU A 154 8.24 6.93 3.70
N ALA A 155 8.57 6.85 5.00
CA ALA A 155 7.58 6.68 6.06
C ALA A 155 6.63 7.89 6.14
N ALA A 156 7.14 9.11 6.01
CA ALA A 156 6.32 10.33 6.00
C ALA A 156 5.37 10.33 4.77
N GLY A 157 5.90 10.04 3.59
CA GLY A 157 5.07 9.98 2.40
C GLY A 157 4.03 8.85 2.41
N LEU A 158 4.36 7.69 2.97
CA LEU A 158 3.37 6.63 3.21
C LEU A 158 2.26 7.12 4.14
N ALA A 159 2.59 7.87 5.20
CA ALA A 159 1.58 8.42 6.10
C ALA A 159 0.63 9.40 5.40
N ASP A 160 1.14 10.25 4.51
CA ASP A 160 0.33 11.18 3.72
C ASP A 160 -0.58 10.42 2.75
N VAL A 161 -0.02 9.52 1.93
CA VAL A 161 -0.80 8.69 1.00
C VAL A 161 -1.88 7.90 1.73
N LEU A 162 -1.53 7.21 2.81
CA LEU A 162 -2.48 6.38 3.56
C LEU A 162 -3.59 7.21 4.21
N LYS A 163 -3.30 8.45 4.62
CA LYS A 163 -4.30 9.37 5.16
C LYS A 163 -5.34 9.75 4.10
N ASP A 164 -4.93 9.95 2.86
CA ASP A 164 -5.84 10.26 1.76
C ASP A 164 -6.77 9.06 1.44
N TYR A 165 -6.29 7.83 1.61
CA TYR A 165 -7.07 6.60 1.44
C TYR A 165 -7.80 6.13 2.72
N GLU A 166 -7.60 6.78 3.86
CA GLU A 166 -8.22 6.37 5.14
C GLU A 166 -9.76 6.33 5.08
N PRO A 167 -10.48 7.24 4.38
CA PRO A 167 -11.93 7.15 4.26
C PRO A 167 -12.41 5.83 3.66
N VAL A 168 -11.76 5.30 2.61
CA VAL A 168 -12.13 4.01 2.02
C VAL A 168 -11.66 2.84 2.90
N ALA A 169 -10.49 2.94 3.54
CA ALA A 169 -10.01 1.92 4.46
C ALA A 169 -10.96 1.72 5.65
N VAL A 170 -11.52 2.81 6.20
CA VAL A 170 -12.58 2.76 7.23
C VAL A 170 -13.81 1.98 6.74
N LYS A 171 -14.21 2.16 5.48
CA LYS A 171 -15.36 1.41 4.93
C LYS A 171 -15.05 -0.07 4.77
N PHE A 172 -13.82 -0.43 4.38
CA PHE A 172 -13.37 -1.83 4.39
C PHE A 172 -13.44 -2.42 5.79
N ARG A 173 -12.85 -1.76 6.80
CA ARG A 173 -12.90 -2.21 8.21
C ARG A 173 -14.32 -2.40 8.74
N LYS A 174 -15.28 -1.62 8.25
CA LYS A 174 -16.70 -1.71 8.62
C LYS A 174 -17.53 -2.66 7.74
N ASN A 175 -16.90 -3.40 6.81
CA ASN A 175 -17.58 -4.25 5.81
C ASN A 175 -18.67 -3.49 5.03
N GLN A 176 -18.43 -2.22 4.69
CA GLN A 176 -19.36 -1.36 3.96
C GLN A 176 -19.12 -1.33 2.45
N ILE A 177 -18.07 -2.02 1.97
CA ILE A 177 -17.75 -2.16 0.56
C ILE A 177 -18.11 -3.56 0.12
N GLY A 178 -19.14 -3.68 -0.71
CA GLY A 178 -19.56 -4.93 -1.36
C GLY A 178 -19.77 -4.73 -2.86
N LYS A 179 -19.93 -5.81 -3.61
CA LYS A 179 -20.12 -5.78 -5.07
C LYS A 179 -21.32 -4.91 -5.52
N THR A 180 -22.34 -4.78 -4.70
CA THR A 180 -23.51 -3.94 -4.99
C THR A 180 -23.14 -2.46 -5.20
N ASN A 181 -22.00 -2.03 -4.66
CA ASN A 181 -21.48 -0.67 -4.83
C ASN A 181 -20.56 -0.52 -6.08
N LEU A 182 -20.31 -1.63 -6.79
CA LEU A 182 -19.40 -1.70 -7.94
C LEU A 182 -20.14 -1.83 -9.29
N ALA A 183 -21.48 -1.82 -9.27
CA ALA A 183 -22.27 -1.84 -10.51
C ALA A 183 -22.07 -0.55 -11.30
N PRO A 184 -21.96 -0.65 -12.66
CA PRO A 184 -21.68 0.48 -13.55
C PRO A 184 -22.72 1.58 -13.51
#